data_a910ef274a48a84d7f04020e6d8a862d
#
_entry.id   a910ef274a48a84d7f04020e6d8a862d
#
_cell.length_a   1.000
_cell.length_b   1.000
_cell.length_c   1.000
_cell.angle_alpha   90.00
_cell.angle_beta   90.00
_cell.angle_gamma   90.00
#
_symmetry.space_group_name_H-M   'P 1'
#
loop_
_entity.id
_entity.type
_entity.pdbx_description
1 polymer ?
#
loop_
_entity_poly.entity_id
_entity_poly.type
_entity_poly.pdbx_seq_one_letter_code
_entity_poly.pdbx_strand_id
1 'polypeptide(L)'
;PTAAAACAASQKRLCTDAEWLRACRGPSAFTWPFGPSAVPGACNDARACHPAIQRFGTSEAWIWSQLGDSCIAQLPDGLAHTGAHPACVSAEGAYDMVGNLHEWTADPAGTFRGGFYVDTKLNGPGCLYVTTAHSVGHWDYSTGFRCCADP
;
A
#
# COMPACT_ATOMS: atom_id res chain seq x y z
N PRO A 1 -14.63 -3.97 5.29
CA PRO A 1 -15.62 -5.03 4.94
C PRO A 1 -15.42 -5.55 3.52
N THR A 2 -15.26 -4.67 2.53
CA THR A 2 -15.14 -5.04 1.11
C THR A 2 -13.89 -5.87 0.80
N ALA A 3 -12.73 -5.50 1.37
CA ALA A 3 -11.48 -6.24 1.19
C ALA A 3 -11.58 -7.68 1.72
N ALA A 4 -12.11 -7.86 2.93
CA ALA A 4 -12.31 -9.18 3.51
C ALA A 4 -13.30 -10.03 2.68
N ALA A 5 -14.39 -9.42 2.18
CA ALA A 5 -15.36 -10.11 1.32
C ALA A 5 -14.73 -10.52 -0.03
N ALA A 6 -13.88 -9.68 -0.62
CA ALA A 6 -13.18 -10.01 -1.86
C ALA A 6 -12.19 -11.17 -1.67
N CYS A 7 -11.45 -11.19 -0.54
CA CYS A 7 -10.60 -12.32 -0.21
C CYS A 7 -11.41 -13.62 -0.01
N ALA A 8 -12.53 -13.55 0.72
CA ALA A 8 -13.39 -14.70 0.96
C ALA A 8 -13.98 -15.28 -0.34
N ALA A 9 -14.33 -14.43 -1.32
CA ALA A 9 -14.78 -14.85 -2.64
C ALA A 9 -13.72 -15.66 -3.42
N SER A 10 -12.45 -15.50 -3.07
CA SER A 10 -11.31 -16.26 -3.62
C SER A 10 -10.87 -17.41 -2.71
N GLN A 11 -11.72 -17.83 -1.74
CA GLN A 11 -11.40 -18.87 -0.75
C GLN A 11 -10.14 -18.54 0.07
N LYS A 12 -9.94 -17.26 0.35
CA LYS A 12 -8.85 -16.70 1.14
C LYS A 12 -9.41 -15.78 2.21
N ARG A 13 -8.56 -15.27 3.04
CA ARG A 13 -8.90 -14.22 4.01
C ARG A 13 -7.98 -13.01 3.84
N LEU A 14 -8.35 -11.89 4.43
CA LEU A 14 -7.45 -10.76 4.55
C LEU A 14 -6.24 -11.17 5.40
N CYS A 15 -5.03 -10.79 4.99
CA CYS A 15 -3.82 -11.09 5.76
C CYS A 15 -3.86 -10.40 7.13
N THR A 16 -3.46 -11.10 8.17
CA THR A 16 -3.21 -10.46 9.47
C THR A 16 -2.03 -9.49 9.37
N ASP A 17 -1.92 -8.59 10.33
CA ASP A 17 -0.81 -7.64 10.38
C ASP A 17 0.56 -8.34 10.51
N ALA A 18 0.62 -9.39 11.29
CA ALA A 18 1.82 -10.21 11.46
C ALA A 18 2.24 -10.95 10.18
N GLU A 19 1.28 -11.50 9.44
CA GLU A 19 1.54 -12.15 8.15
C GLU A 19 2.01 -11.14 7.10
N TRP A 20 1.37 -9.98 7.05
CA TRP A 20 1.78 -8.90 6.18
C TRP A 20 3.23 -8.48 6.45
N LEU A 21 3.57 -8.22 7.73
CA LEU A 21 4.94 -7.89 8.15
C LEU A 21 5.93 -8.98 7.80
N ARG A 22 5.59 -10.24 8.05
CA ARG A 22 6.44 -11.39 7.70
C ARG A 22 6.68 -11.47 6.20
N ALA A 23 5.63 -11.30 5.40
CA ALA A 23 5.72 -11.33 3.94
C ALA A 23 6.58 -10.18 3.39
N CYS A 24 6.48 -8.98 3.98
CA CYS A 24 7.28 -7.82 3.57
C CYS A 24 8.76 -7.94 4.00
N ARG A 25 9.00 -8.24 5.26
CA ARG A 25 10.33 -8.16 5.88
C ARG A 25 11.17 -9.43 5.69
N GLY A 26 10.53 -10.53 5.30
CA GLY A 26 11.18 -11.83 5.17
C GLY A 26 11.77 -12.37 6.48
N PRO A 27 12.52 -13.48 6.44
CA PRO A 27 13.10 -14.12 7.62
C PRO A 27 14.17 -13.25 8.31
N SER A 28 14.83 -12.37 7.57
CA SER A 28 15.87 -11.47 8.10
C SER A 28 15.31 -10.20 8.73
N ALA A 29 14.00 -10.04 8.76
CA ALA A 29 13.30 -8.89 9.33
C ALA A 29 13.78 -7.53 8.77
N PHE A 30 14.05 -7.46 7.47
CA PHE A 30 14.54 -6.27 6.81
C PHE A 30 13.55 -5.09 6.90
N THR A 31 14.06 -3.88 6.73
CA THR A 31 13.23 -2.67 6.67
C THR A 31 12.54 -2.53 5.31
N TRP A 32 13.15 -3.04 4.24
CA TRP A 32 12.61 -3.02 2.88
C TRP A 32 12.42 -4.47 2.38
N PRO A 33 11.53 -4.73 1.42
CA PRO A 33 11.25 -6.10 0.97
C PRO A 33 12.51 -6.84 0.51
N PHE A 34 13.44 -6.13 -0.09
CA PHE A 34 14.66 -6.63 -0.72
C PHE A 34 15.93 -6.47 0.14
N GLY A 35 15.85 -5.85 1.34
CA GLY A 35 17.04 -5.64 2.17
C GLY A 35 16.90 -4.60 3.28
N PRO A 36 18.01 -4.26 3.95
CA PRO A 36 17.99 -3.33 5.08
C PRO A 36 17.81 -1.85 4.67
N SER A 37 18.13 -1.50 3.41
CA SER A 37 18.18 -0.12 2.94
C SER A 37 17.28 0.11 1.74
N ALA A 38 16.77 1.34 1.61
CA ALA A 38 16.03 1.77 0.42
C ALA A 38 16.92 1.73 -0.83
N VAL A 39 16.32 1.30 -1.94
CA VAL A 39 16.93 1.38 -3.26
C VAL A 39 16.03 2.25 -4.13
N PRO A 40 16.46 3.46 -4.53
CA PRO A 40 15.65 4.37 -5.34
C PRO A 40 15.17 3.70 -6.63
N GLY A 41 13.86 3.81 -6.91
CA GLY A 41 13.24 3.23 -8.10
C GLY A 41 12.99 1.72 -8.04
N ALA A 42 13.34 1.03 -6.96
CA ALA A 42 13.02 -0.39 -6.80
C ALA A 42 11.52 -0.62 -6.67
N CYS A 43 10.82 0.24 -5.92
CA CYS A 43 9.38 0.20 -5.74
C CYS A 43 8.70 1.40 -6.40
N ASN A 44 7.39 1.33 -6.57
CA ASN A 44 6.54 2.46 -6.96
C ASN A 44 6.27 3.34 -5.74
N ASP A 45 7.20 4.22 -5.39
CA ASP A 45 7.18 4.97 -4.12
C ASP A 45 7.71 6.42 -4.21
N ALA A 46 7.92 6.92 -5.43
CA ALA A 46 8.65 8.17 -5.63
C ALA A 46 7.92 9.19 -6.53
N ARG A 47 6.58 9.14 -6.57
CA ARG A 47 5.82 10.15 -7.33
C ARG A 47 6.06 11.54 -6.75
N ALA A 48 6.53 12.47 -7.59
CA ALA A 48 6.93 13.80 -7.16
C ALA A 48 5.74 14.71 -6.80
N CYS A 49 4.60 14.55 -7.48
CA CYS A 49 3.41 15.38 -7.27
C CYS A 49 2.28 14.53 -6.68
N HIS A 50 1.66 15.00 -5.60
CA HIS A 50 0.49 14.35 -5.03
C HIS A 50 -0.65 14.29 -6.06
N PRO A 51 -1.26 13.12 -6.32
CA PRO A 51 -2.20 12.96 -7.44
C PRO A 51 -3.47 13.81 -7.28
N ALA A 52 -3.97 14.04 -6.07
CA ALA A 52 -5.10 14.95 -5.86
C ALA A 52 -4.75 16.39 -6.26
N ILE A 53 -3.54 16.87 -5.91
CA ILE A 53 -3.08 18.22 -6.32
C ILE A 53 -3.00 18.30 -7.84
N GLN A 54 -2.47 17.29 -8.50
CA GLN A 54 -2.41 17.25 -9.96
C GLN A 54 -3.81 17.20 -10.59
N ARG A 55 -4.72 16.40 -10.03
CA ARG A 55 -6.10 16.25 -10.53
C ARG A 55 -6.89 17.55 -10.46
N PHE A 56 -6.76 18.28 -9.36
CA PHE A 56 -7.57 19.48 -9.09
C PHE A 56 -6.83 20.80 -9.35
N GLY A 57 -5.53 20.77 -9.65
CA GLY A 57 -4.71 21.95 -9.96
C GLY A 57 -4.49 22.90 -8.79
N THR A 58 -4.74 22.45 -7.56
CA THR A 58 -4.62 23.25 -6.33
C THR A 58 -4.27 22.35 -5.14
N SER A 59 -3.76 22.96 -4.06
CA SER A 59 -3.53 22.33 -2.77
C SER A 59 -4.50 22.78 -1.67
N GLU A 60 -5.58 23.45 -2.05
CA GLU A 60 -6.58 23.94 -1.10
C GLU A 60 -7.26 22.79 -0.34
N ALA A 61 -7.72 23.08 0.90
CA ALA A 61 -8.22 22.07 1.82
C ALA A 61 -9.39 21.22 1.29
N TRP A 62 -10.22 21.77 0.41
CA TRP A 62 -11.39 21.08 -0.12
C TRP A 62 -11.06 19.84 -0.95
N ILE A 63 -9.89 19.79 -1.61
CA ILE A 63 -9.52 18.63 -2.46
C ILE A 63 -9.40 17.35 -1.64
N TRP A 64 -9.06 17.46 -0.36
CA TRP A 64 -8.89 16.30 0.53
C TRP A 64 -10.21 15.60 0.87
N SER A 65 -11.34 16.23 0.61
CA SER A 65 -12.66 15.59 0.69
C SER A 65 -13.05 14.87 -0.60
N GLN A 66 -12.26 15.00 -1.68
CA GLN A 66 -12.53 14.46 -3.02
C GLN A 66 -11.65 13.25 -3.38
N LEU A 67 -11.00 12.62 -2.43
CA LEU A 67 -10.06 11.52 -2.69
C LEU A 67 -10.72 10.25 -3.27
N GLY A 68 -12.05 10.16 -3.25
CA GLY A 68 -12.82 9.12 -3.94
C GLY A 68 -13.02 9.36 -5.45
N ASP A 69 -12.53 10.47 -6.02
CA ASP A 69 -12.61 10.71 -7.47
C ASP A 69 -11.80 9.68 -8.26
N SER A 70 -12.49 8.84 -9.03
CA SER A 70 -11.89 7.76 -9.82
C SER A 70 -10.85 8.24 -10.85
N CYS A 71 -10.90 9.50 -11.29
CA CYS A 71 -9.91 10.06 -12.19
C CYS A 71 -8.53 10.21 -11.55
N ILE A 72 -8.44 10.26 -10.22
CA ILE A 72 -7.15 10.31 -9.52
C ILE A 72 -6.33 9.05 -9.80
N ALA A 73 -6.95 7.88 -9.74
CA ALA A 73 -6.29 6.60 -9.99
C ALA A 73 -5.88 6.39 -11.47
N GLN A 74 -6.41 7.21 -12.38
CA GLN A 74 -6.12 7.14 -13.82
C GLN A 74 -4.99 8.08 -14.25
N LEU A 75 -4.44 8.87 -13.33
CA LEU A 75 -3.32 9.76 -13.64
C LEU A 75 -2.06 8.94 -13.98
N PRO A 76 -1.25 9.42 -14.95
CA PRO A 76 0.03 8.78 -15.27
C PRO A 76 0.96 8.78 -14.04
N ASP A 77 1.91 7.86 -14.02
CA ASP A 77 2.91 7.70 -12.95
C ASP A 77 2.29 7.51 -11.55
N GLY A 78 1.07 6.95 -11.49
CA GLY A 78 0.35 6.62 -10.28
C GLY A 78 0.36 5.13 -9.99
N LEU A 79 -0.84 4.55 -9.92
CA LEU A 79 -1.04 3.12 -9.68
C LEU A 79 -0.39 2.27 -10.79
N ALA A 80 0.46 1.33 -10.40
CA ALA A 80 1.11 0.38 -11.28
C ALA A 80 0.46 -1.01 -11.18
N HIS A 81 0.54 -1.79 -12.25
CA HIS A 81 0.19 -3.21 -12.20
C HIS A 81 1.10 -3.97 -11.23
N THR A 82 0.56 -4.97 -10.55
CA THR A 82 1.34 -5.83 -9.66
C THR A 82 2.54 -6.41 -10.38
N GLY A 83 3.73 -6.29 -9.79
CA GLY A 83 5.00 -6.77 -10.35
C GLY A 83 5.59 -5.88 -11.45
N ALA A 84 4.99 -4.74 -11.78
CA ALA A 84 5.57 -3.79 -12.74
C ALA A 84 6.92 -3.22 -12.26
N HIS A 85 7.19 -3.29 -10.96
CA HIS A 85 8.45 -2.97 -10.34
C HIS A 85 9.15 -4.27 -9.88
N PRO A 86 9.85 -4.99 -10.77
CA PRO A 86 10.35 -6.34 -10.50
C PRO A 86 11.40 -6.41 -9.38
N ALA A 87 12.04 -5.29 -9.06
CA ALA A 87 12.96 -5.18 -7.93
C ALA A 87 12.25 -5.01 -6.58
N CYS A 88 10.95 -4.66 -6.58
CA CYS A 88 10.13 -4.54 -5.36
C CYS A 88 9.53 -5.89 -4.97
N VAL A 89 10.38 -6.85 -4.68
CA VAL A 89 9.99 -8.21 -4.32
C VAL A 89 10.63 -8.61 -3.01
N SER A 90 9.86 -9.22 -2.13
CA SER A 90 10.35 -9.72 -0.84
C SER A 90 11.00 -11.09 -0.96
N ALA A 91 11.72 -11.51 0.08
CA ALA A 91 12.30 -12.85 0.17
C ALA A 91 11.23 -13.98 0.10
N GLU A 92 9.99 -13.67 0.44
CA GLU A 92 8.84 -14.57 0.33
C GLU A 92 8.19 -14.56 -1.08
N GLY A 93 8.76 -13.80 -2.03
CA GLY A 93 8.25 -13.68 -3.39
C GLY A 93 7.04 -12.74 -3.52
N ALA A 94 6.71 -11.96 -2.50
CA ALA A 94 5.60 -11.00 -2.56
C ALA A 94 6.06 -9.69 -3.20
N TYR A 95 5.35 -9.28 -4.26
CA TYR A 95 5.60 -8.02 -4.96
C TYR A 95 4.84 -6.86 -4.31
N ASP A 96 5.39 -5.65 -4.49
CA ASP A 96 4.75 -4.37 -4.18
C ASP A 96 4.29 -4.23 -2.71
N MET A 97 5.03 -4.89 -1.79
CA MET A 97 4.77 -4.78 -0.35
C MET A 97 5.08 -3.38 0.20
N VAL A 98 5.78 -2.55 -0.57
CA VAL A 98 6.10 -1.16 -0.24
C VAL A 98 5.77 -0.30 -1.44
N GLY A 99 5.06 0.81 -1.21
CA GLY A 99 4.58 1.67 -2.27
C GLY A 99 3.37 1.09 -3.00
N ASN A 100 3.08 1.60 -4.16
CA ASN A 100 1.92 1.33 -4.97
C ASN A 100 0.61 1.70 -4.26
N LEU A 101 0.09 0.88 -3.35
CA LEU A 101 -1.09 1.14 -2.54
C LEU A 101 -0.84 0.86 -1.07
N HIS A 102 -1.45 1.64 -0.19
CA HIS A 102 -1.63 1.23 1.20
C HIS A 102 -2.42 -0.07 1.25
N GLU A 103 -2.01 -1.01 2.07
CA GLU A 103 -2.68 -2.29 2.16
C GLU A 103 -3.36 -2.49 3.51
N TRP A 104 -4.69 -2.67 3.48
CA TRP A 104 -5.47 -3.08 4.63
C TRP A 104 -4.98 -4.44 5.16
N THR A 105 -4.83 -4.54 6.48
CA THR A 105 -4.66 -5.81 7.20
C THR A 105 -5.94 -6.20 7.94
N ALA A 106 -6.01 -7.43 8.43
CA ALA A 106 -7.13 -7.94 9.24
C ALA A 106 -7.08 -7.44 10.70
N ASP A 107 -6.53 -6.26 10.92
CA ASP A 107 -6.49 -5.61 12.22
C ASP A 107 -7.80 -4.84 12.46
N PRO A 108 -8.57 -5.16 13.53
CA PRO A 108 -9.80 -4.44 13.83
C PRO A 108 -9.60 -2.94 14.16
N ALA A 109 -8.40 -2.52 14.50
CA ALA A 109 -8.06 -1.10 14.66
C ALA A 109 -8.01 -0.32 13.34
N GLY A 110 -8.03 -1.01 12.20
CA GLY A 110 -7.99 -0.36 10.88
C GLY A 110 -6.58 0.01 10.47
N THR A 111 -5.70 -0.97 10.37
CA THR A 111 -4.28 -0.75 10.03
C THR A 111 -4.03 -0.82 8.54
N PHE A 112 -3.37 0.21 8.01
CA PHE A 112 -2.72 0.23 6.70
C PHE A 112 -1.22 -0.01 6.81
N ARG A 113 -0.66 -0.73 5.84
CA ARG A 113 0.77 -1.02 5.72
C ARG A 113 1.34 -0.57 4.38
N GLY A 114 2.67 -0.46 4.31
CA GLY A 114 3.46 -0.36 3.10
C GLY A 114 3.57 1.01 2.45
N GLY A 115 2.73 1.98 2.83
CA GLY A 115 2.65 3.26 2.14
C GLY A 115 2.03 3.12 0.75
N PHE A 116 2.18 4.15 -0.10
CA PHE A 116 1.62 4.16 -1.45
C PHE A 116 2.59 4.86 -2.42
N TYR A 117 2.26 4.97 -3.68
CA TYR A 117 3.15 5.45 -4.73
C TYR A 117 3.68 6.90 -4.57
N VAL A 118 3.20 7.66 -3.55
CA VAL A 118 3.74 8.98 -3.19
C VAL A 118 4.64 8.94 -1.97
N ASP A 119 4.31 8.09 -0.96
CA ASP A 119 5.02 8.07 0.31
C ASP A 119 5.10 6.68 0.95
N THR A 120 6.31 6.33 1.34
CA THR A 120 6.64 5.08 2.04
C THR A 120 7.52 5.31 3.27
N LYS A 121 7.54 6.55 3.79
CA LYS A 121 8.49 6.96 4.86
C LYS A 121 7.85 7.75 6.00
N LEU A 122 6.79 8.51 5.74
CA LEU A 122 6.19 9.44 6.71
C LEU A 122 5.74 8.75 8.00
N ASN A 123 5.13 7.57 7.87
CA ASN A 123 4.64 6.77 9.00
C ASN A 123 5.51 5.53 9.28
N GLY A 124 6.82 5.67 9.09
CA GLY A 124 7.81 4.60 9.22
C GLY A 124 8.35 4.15 7.85
N PRO A 125 9.62 3.73 7.78
CA PRO A 125 10.26 3.41 6.50
C PRO A 125 9.85 2.03 5.96
N GLY A 126 9.47 1.96 4.70
CA GLY A 126 9.27 0.71 3.97
C GLY A 126 8.26 -0.24 4.62
N CYS A 127 8.66 -1.45 4.92
CA CYS A 127 7.83 -2.46 5.60
C CYS A 127 7.35 -2.05 7.00
N LEU A 128 8.01 -1.08 7.63
CA LEU A 128 7.63 -0.55 8.92
C LEU A 128 6.55 0.55 8.82
N TYR A 129 6.22 0.98 7.61
CA TYR A 129 5.13 1.95 7.42
C TYR A 129 3.82 1.41 8.00
N VAL A 130 3.21 2.18 8.88
CA VAL A 130 1.96 1.84 9.54
C VAL A 130 1.14 3.09 9.83
N THR A 131 -0.14 3.03 9.56
CA THR A 131 -1.09 4.06 9.99
C THR A 131 -2.44 3.47 10.36
N THR A 132 -3.08 4.05 11.37
CA THR A 132 -4.44 3.77 11.83
C THR A 132 -5.32 5.02 11.75
N ALA A 133 -4.92 6.00 10.93
CA ALA A 133 -5.57 7.30 10.85
C ALA A 133 -6.98 7.26 10.24
N HIS A 134 -7.35 6.15 9.61
CA HIS A 134 -8.62 6.01 8.91
C HIS A 134 -9.52 4.96 9.53
N SER A 135 -10.83 5.16 9.44
CA SER A 135 -11.81 4.15 9.87
C SER A 135 -11.75 2.92 8.96
N VAL A 136 -12.14 1.76 9.45
CA VAL A 136 -12.16 0.49 8.70
C VAL A 136 -13.04 0.48 7.45
N GLY A 137 -13.86 1.50 7.25
CA GLY A 137 -14.68 1.70 6.05
C GLY A 137 -14.04 2.64 5.03
N HIS A 138 -12.90 3.23 5.33
CA HIS A 138 -12.24 4.17 4.42
C HIS A 138 -11.73 3.48 3.15
N TRP A 139 -11.89 4.16 2.03
CA TRP A 139 -11.34 3.80 0.74
C TRP A 139 -11.11 5.06 -0.09
N ASP A 140 -10.06 5.08 -0.85
CA ASP A 140 -9.73 6.11 -1.82
C ASP A 140 -8.78 5.56 -2.90
N TYR A 141 -8.25 6.44 -3.74
CA TYR A 141 -7.32 6.11 -4.83
C TYR A 141 -6.02 5.42 -4.37
N SER A 142 -5.68 5.51 -3.09
CA SER A 142 -4.41 5.02 -2.53
C SER A 142 -4.55 3.72 -1.75
N THR A 143 -5.78 3.17 -1.64
CA THR A 143 -6.05 2.01 -0.78
C THR A 143 -6.20 0.70 -1.56
N GLY A 144 -5.57 -0.34 -1.06
CA GLY A 144 -5.63 -1.70 -1.55
C GLY A 144 -5.62 -2.71 -0.42
N PHE A 145 -5.42 -3.96 -0.74
CA PHE A 145 -5.32 -5.07 0.21
C PHE A 145 -4.67 -6.29 -0.45
N ARG A 146 -4.21 -7.23 0.38
CA ARG A 146 -3.81 -8.56 -0.10
C ARG A 146 -4.47 -9.67 0.71
N CYS A 147 -4.66 -10.81 0.05
CA CYS A 147 -5.28 -11.98 0.63
C CYS A 147 -4.22 -13.03 1.00
N CYS A 148 -4.41 -13.66 2.15
CA CYS A 148 -3.64 -14.81 2.61
C CYS A 148 -4.52 -16.07 2.58
N ALA A 149 -3.91 -17.20 2.24
CA ALA A 149 -4.51 -18.52 2.41
C ALA A 149 -4.07 -19.12 3.74
N ASP A 150 -4.92 -19.95 4.32
CA ASP A 150 -4.49 -20.81 5.40
C ASP A 150 -3.60 -21.93 4.85
N PRO A 151 -2.63 -22.45 5.65
CA PRO A 151 -1.73 -23.51 5.23
C PRO A 151 -2.44 -24.79 4.80
#